data_51ba66aed57c9ff5998824333cbead30
#
_entry.id   51ba66aed57c9ff5998824333cbead30
#
_cell.length_a   1.000
_cell.length_b   1.000
_cell.length_c   1.000
_cell.angle_alpha   90.00
_cell.angle_beta   90.00
_cell.angle_gamma   90.00
#
_symmetry.space_group_name_H-M   'P 1'
#
loop_
_entity.id
_entity.type
_entity.pdbx_description
1 polymer ?
#
loop_
_entity_poly.entity_id
_entity_poly.type
_entity_poly.pdbx_seq_one_letter_code
_entity_poly.pdbx_strand_id
1 'polypeptide(L)'
;MSYRHTIAHQTYPFGDLKTLLAKASPYRSGDALAGLCAASYEERVAAQMALAEVPLRDFLADPLVPYDTDEVTRLIQDSHDREAFAPVSAFTVGDLRDWLLGDEADADRLRALAPGLTPEMTAAVSKLMRNQDLILVARKCSVVTRFRNTIGLAGHLSVRLQPNHPTDDPRGIAASIIDGLLYGTGDAVIGINPATDNLPSGLKLLHFLDEFRMRFDIPTQTCVLSHITNTLELIRQGAPVDLVFQSIGGTEKTNRSFGVDLSLLREGYEAGLSLGRGTLGGNLMYFETGQGSALSAGANEGLDQQTCEARAYGVARAFHPLLVNTVVGFIGPEYLYDGKQITRAALEDHCCGKLLGLPMGVDICYTNHAEADQDDMDNLLTLLGVAGCTFIMGVPGADDVMLNYQSTSFHDARFVRKVLGLKTAPEFEDWLCRQGITDEGGTLLPVQASHRLLQTIP
;
A
#
# COMPACT_ATOMS: atom_id res chain seq x y z
N MET A 1 -7.60 30.30 -6.88
CA MET A 1 -6.59 31.05 -7.71
C MET A 1 -6.59 30.47 -9.10
N SER A 2 -6.20 31.24 -10.16
CA SER A 2 -6.10 30.71 -11.53
C SER A 2 -4.63 30.51 -11.85
N TYR A 3 -4.27 29.31 -12.32
CA TYR A 3 -2.91 28.93 -12.69
C TYR A 3 -2.77 28.94 -14.20
N ARG A 4 -1.58 29.18 -14.73
CA ARG A 4 -1.33 29.19 -16.19
C ARG A 4 0.14 29.02 -16.50
N HIS A 5 0.43 28.43 -17.66
CA HIS A 5 1.78 28.39 -18.21
C HIS A 5 1.73 28.55 -19.76
N THR A 6 2.78 29.11 -20.33
CA THR A 6 2.85 29.35 -21.78
C THR A 6 3.96 28.49 -22.39
N ILE A 7 3.60 27.68 -23.39
CA ILE A 7 4.54 26.90 -24.19
C ILE A 7 4.38 27.29 -25.68
N ALA A 8 5.47 27.60 -26.33
CA ALA A 8 5.50 27.90 -27.79
C ALA A 8 4.38 28.86 -28.23
N HIS A 9 4.20 29.97 -27.53
CA HIS A 9 3.17 31.00 -27.75
C HIS A 9 1.72 30.64 -27.44
N GLN A 10 1.46 29.40 -26.95
CA GLN A 10 0.14 28.99 -26.46
C GLN A 10 0.09 29.04 -24.94
N THR A 11 -0.89 29.73 -24.38
CA THR A 11 -1.14 29.80 -22.95
C THR A 11 -2.18 28.77 -22.55
N TYR A 12 -1.86 27.94 -21.57
CA TYR A 12 -2.74 26.92 -20.98
C TYR A 12 -3.20 27.42 -19.60
N PRO A 13 -4.48 27.78 -19.45
CA PRO A 13 -5.05 28.17 -18.16
C PRO A 13 -5.61 26.96 -17.41
N PHE A 14 -5.47 26.98 -16.05
CA PHE A 14 -6.03 26.00 -15.15
C PHE A 14 -6.84 26.74 -14.08
N GLY A 15 -8.13 26.44 -13.97
CA GLY A 15 -9.10 27.22 -13.18
C GLY A 15 -8.85 27.19 -11.68
N ASP A 16 -8.39 26.06 -11.17
CA ASP A 16 -8.14 25.79 -9.76
C ASP A 16 -7.02 24.77 -9.57
N LEU A 17 -6.64 24.54 -8.31
CA LEU A 17 -5.57 23.62 -7.94
C LEU A 17 -5.94 22.16 -8.26
N LYS A 18 -7.20 21.78 -8.10
CA LYS A 18 -7.72 20.44 -8.44
C LYS A 18 -7.54 20.14 -9.93
N THR A 19 -7.97 21.05 -10.80
CA THR A 19 -7.79 20.94 -12.26
C THR A 19 -6.31 20.90 -12.63
N LEU A 20 -5.49 21.72 -11.99
CA LEU A 20 -4.05 21.76 -12.23
C LEU A 20 -3.39 20.40 -11.91
N LEU A 21 -3.71 19.81 -10.77
CA LEU A 21 -3.21 18.47 -10.38
C LEU A 21 -3.62 17.39 -11.37
N ALA A 22 -4.89 17.37 -11.75
CA ALA A 22 -5.41 16.39 -12.70
C ALA A 22 -4.71 16.50 -14.06
N LYS A 23 -4.53 17.74 -14.59
CA LYS A 23 -3.85 17.96 -15.87
C LYS A 23 -2.33 17.70 -15.82
N ALA A 24 -1.70 17.84 -14.65
CA ALA A 24 -0.30 17.52 -14.43
C ALA A 24 -0.02 16.01 -14.30
N SER A 25 -1.05 15.20 -14.00
CA SER A 25 -0.92 13.75 -13.85
C SER A 25 -0.40 13.07 -15.13
N PRO A 26 0.50 12.07 -15.01
CA PRO A 26 0.73 11.13 -16.09
C PRO A 26 -0.58 10.51 -16.58
N TYR A 27 -0.63 10.16 -17.86
CA TYR A 27 -1.84 9.60 -18.45
C TYR A 27 -2.28 8.31 -17.71
N ARG A 28 -3.58 8.22 -17.41
CA ARG A 28 -4.26 7.04 -16.88
C ARG A 28 -5.60 6.88 -17.56
N SER A 29 -5.96 5.66 -17.86
CA SER A 29 -7.22 5.33 -18.55
C SER A 29 -8.44 5.80 -17.75
N GLY A 30 -8.44 5.62 -16.43
CA GLY A 30 -9.53 6.07 -15.57
C GLY A 30 -9.72 7.58 -15.55
N ASP A 31 -8.64 8.34 -15.44
CA ASP A 31 -8.71 9.81 -15.52
C ASP A 31 -9.17 10.30 -16.91
N ALA A 32 -8.81 9.56 -17.97
CA ALA A 32 -9.30 9.87 -19.32
C ALA A 32 -10.81 9.62 -19.45
N LEU A 33 -11.31 8.49 -18.92
CA LEU A 33 -12.75 8.21 -18.88
C LEU A 33 -13.53 9.25 -18.08
N ALA A 34 -12.96 9.75 -16.99
CA ALA A 34 -13.56 10.80 -16.16
C ALA A 34 -13.41 12.22 -16.77
N GLY A 35 -12.72 12.38 -17.89
CA GLY A 35 -12.49 13.68 -18.52
C GLY A 35 -11.48 14.58 -17.79
N LEU A 36 -10.66 14.00 -16.92
CA LEU A 36 -9.71 14.72 -16.06
C LEU A 36 -8.33 14.88 -16.70
N CYS A 37 -7.93 13.96 -17.58
CA CYS A 37 -6.63 14.00 -18.24
C CYS A 37 -6.37 15.29 -19.01
N ALA A 38 -5.09 15.64 -19.14
CA ALA A 38 -4.67 16.65 -20.12
C ALA A 38 -5.07 16.21 -21.55
N ALA A 39 -5.53 17.17 -22.38
CA ALA A 39 -5.94 16.90 -23.75
C ALA A 39 -4.75 16.62 -24.68
N SER A 40 -3.56 17.05 -24.28
CA SER A 40 -2.31 16.81 -25.04
C SER A 40 -1.09 16.72 -24.12
N TYR A 41 0.04 16.27 -24.68
CA TYR A 41 1.32 16.28 -23.98
C TYR A 41 1.76 17.68 -23.59
N GLU A 42 1.52 18.67 -24.46
CA GLU A 42 1.85 20.08 -24.23
C GLU A 42 1.05 20.63 -23.05
N GLU A 43 -0.26 20.37 -22.98
CA GLU A 43 -1.09 20.77 -21.84
C GLU A 43 -0.59 20.15 -20.55
N ARG A 44 -0.23 18.87 -20.55
CA ARG A 44 0.33 18.22 -19.36
C ARG A 44 1.66 18.84 -18.92
N VAL A 45 2.58 19.10 -19.85
CA VAL A 45 3.84 19.78 -19.55
C VAL A 45 3.59 21.19 -19.01
N ALA A 46 2.66 21.94 -19.62
CA ALA A 46 2.26 23.25 -19.11
C ALA A 46 1.69 23.17 -17.70
N ALA A 47 0.87 22.16 -17.41
CA ALA A 47 0.34 21.91 -16.07
C ALA A 47 1.45 21.57 -15.07
N GLN A 48 2.40 20.71 -15.44
CA GLN A 48 3.55 20.37 -14.59
C GLN A 48 4.44 21.59 -14.30
N MET A 49 4.68 22.44 -15.30
CA MET A 49 5.43 23.68 -15.11
C MET A 49 4.70 24.67 -14.20
N ALA A 50 3.38 24.83 -14.39
CA ALA A 50 2.57 25.65 -13.50
C ALA A 50 2.53 25.09 -12.06
N LEU A 51 2.42 23.75 -11.91
CA LEU A 51 2.39 23.07 -10.62
C LEU A 51 3.71 23.23 -9.86
N ALA A 52 4.85 23.22 -10.57
CA ALA A 52 6.15 23.42 -9.96
C ALA A 52 6.28 24.76 -9.21
N GLU A 53 5.56 25.80 -9.69
CA GLU A 53 5.58 27.14 -9.09
C GLU A 53 4.55 27.32 -7.94
N VAL A 54 3.72 26.31 -7.63
CA VAL A 54 2.71 26.41 -6.57
C VAL A 54 3.37 26.32 -5.20
N PRO A 55 3.17 27.31 -4.32
CA PRO A 55 3.65 27.26 -2.95
C PRO A 55 2.98 26.13 -2.17
N LEU A 56 3.74 25.36 -1.39
CA LEU A 56 3.19 24.25 -0.57
C LEU A 56 2.09 24.72 0.39
N ARG A 57 2.20 25.91 0.95
CA ARG A 57 1.19 26.50 1.84
C ARG A 57 -0.18 26.67 1.18
N ASP A 58 -0.27 26.72 -0.15
CA ASP A 58 -1.53 26.90 -0.86
C ASP A 58 -2.43 25.65 -0.72
N PHE A 59 -1.84 24.44 -0.56
CA PHE A 59 -2.58 23.21 -0.26
C PHE A 59 -3.27 23.23 1.10
N LEU A 60 -2.77 24.03 2.04
CA LEU A 60 -3.39 24.21 3.36
C LEU A 60 -4.46 25.30 3.35
N ALA A 61 -4.29 26.31 2.49
CA ALA A 61 -5.19 27.46 2.38
C ALA A 61 -6.41 27.18 1.49
N ASP A 62 -6.26 26.32 0.48
CA ASP A 62 -7.27 26.01 -0.53
C ASP A 62 -7.40 24.49 -0.70
N PRO A 63 -8.11 23.80 0.23
CA PRO A 63 -8.24 22.34 0.19
C PRO A 63 -8.99 21.87 -1.05
N LEU A 64 -8.52 20.76 -1.66
CA LEU A 64 -9.06 20.23 -2.91
C LEU A 64 -10.52 19.78 -2.82
N VAL A 65 -10.94 19.31 -1.64
CA VAL A 65 -12.33 19.02 -1.30
C VAL A 65 -12.67 19.88 -0.10
N PRO A 66 -13.86 20.57 -0.08
CA PRO A 66 -14.16 21.50 0.99
C PRO A 66 -14.18 20.84 2.38
N TYR A 67 -13.61 21.52 3.38
CA TYR A 67 -13.49 21.04 4.76
C TYR A 67 -14.86 20.63 5.36
N ASP A 68 -15.90 21.42 5.13
CA ASP A 68 -17.21 21.17 5.72
C ASP A 68 -17.95 19.96 5.14
N THR A 69 -17.53 19.47 3.96
CA THR A 69 -18.24 18.42 3.21
C THR A 69 -17.53 17.08 3.19
N ASP A 70 -16.30 16.99 3.72
CA ASP A 70 -15.49 15.77 3.61
C ASP A 70 -14.66 15.51 4.88
N GLU A 71 -14.96 14.41 5.56
CA GLU A 71 -14.27 14.05 6.81
C GLU A 71 -12.78 13.74 6.59
N VAL A 72 -12.39 13.29 5.38
CA VAL A 72 -10.98 13.04 5.05
C VAL A 72 -10.22 14.36 4.97
N THR A 73 -10.82 15.40 4.40
CA THR A 73 -10.22 16.75 4.40
C THR A 73 -10.08 17.29 5.83
N ARG A 74 -11.12 17.13 6.67
CA ARG A 74 -11.03 17.51 8.10
C ARG A 74 -9.87 16.80 8.78
N LEU A 75 -9.78 15.47 8.61
CA LEU A 75 -8.70 14.68 9.19
C LEU A 75 -7.32 15.18 8.74
N ILE A 76 -7.12 15.40 7.44
CA ILE A 76 -5.84 15.85 6.87
C ILE A 76 -5.44 17.22 7.45
N GLN A 77 -6.37 18.17 7.50
CA GLN A 77 -6.08 19.52 7.99
C GLN A 77 -5.89 19.58 9.50
N ASP A 78 -6.73 18.88 10.27
CA ASP A 78 -6.68 18.90 11.73
C ASP A 78 -5.48 18.15 12.30
N SER A 79 -4.97 17.12 11.58
CA SER A 79 -3.78 16.36 11.96
C SER A 79 -2.46 16.93 11.40
N HIS A 80 -2.49 18.02 10.64
CA HIS A 80 -1.30 18.61 10.04
C HIS A 80 -0.37 19.20 11.10
N ASP A 81 0.89 18.75 11.11
CA ASP A 81 1.92 19.25 12.01
C ASP A 81 2.65 20.45 11.41
N ARG A 82 2.35 21.64 11.95
CA ARG A 82 2.93 22.91 11.48
C ARG A 82 4.42 23.05 11.82
N GLU A 83 4.89 22.43 12.90
CA GLU A 83 6.29 22.48 13.30
C GLU A 83 7.12 21.59 12.35
N ALA A 84 6.64 20.40 12.06
CA ALA A 84 7.25 19.51 11.06
C ALA A 84 7.23 20.12 9.65
N PHE A 85 6.21 20.92 9.30
CA PHE A 85 6.11 21.61 8.01
C PHE A 85 7.03 22.85 7.90
N ALA A 86 7.39 23.48 9.00
CA ALA A 86 8.12 24.75 9.01
C ALA A 86 9.37 24.79 8.11
N PRO A 87 10.22 23.73 8.04
CA PRO A 87 11.43 23.75 7.19
C PRO A 87 11.15 23.92 5.69
N VAL A 88 9.98 23.47 5.20
CA VAL A 88 9.60 23.53 3.79
C VAL A 88 8.45 24.50 3.51
N SER A 89 8.02 25.28 4.50
CA SER A 89 6.84 26.16 4.40
C SER A 89 6.97 27.27 3.36
N ALA A 90 8.19 27.65 2.99
CA ALA A 90 8.48 28.62 1.95
C ALA A 90 8.69 27.99 0.54
N PHE A 91 8.69 26.66 0.46
CA PHE A 91 8.96 25.94 -0.79
C PHE A 91 7.74 25.96 -1.72
N THR A 92 8.04 25.95 -3.01
CA THR A 92 7.10 25.50 -4.05
C THR A 92 7.15 23.98 -4.19
N VAL A 93 6.23 23.40 -4.96
CA VAL A 93 6.26 21.97 -5.31
C VAL A 93 7.57 21.60 -6.02
N GLY A 94 8.08 22.51 -6.89
CA GLY A 94 9.37 22.36 -7.56
C GLY A 94 10.55 22.36 -6.60
N ASP A 95 10.57 23.28 -5.63
CA ASP A 95 11.62 23.32 -4.59
C ASP A 95 11.59 22.05 -3.73
N LEU A 96 10.40 21.56 -3.37
CA LEU A 96 10.27 20.30 -2.62
C LEU A 96 10.84 19.12 -3.44
N ARG A 97 10.51 19.02 -4.73
CA ARG A 97 11.08 17.98 -5.60
C ARG A 97 12.61 18.04 -5.60
N ASP A 98 13.18 19.22 -5.81
CA ASP A 98 14.63 19.39 -5.93
C ASP A 98 15.34 19.07 -4.59
N TRP A 99 14.74 19.47 -3.47
CA TRP A 99 15.23 19.10 -2.14
C TRP A 99 15.15 17.58 -1.89
N LEU A 100 14.02 16.94 -2.23
CA LEU A 100 13.85 15.49 -2.09
C LEU A 100 14.87 14.69 -2.91
N LEU A 101 15.28 15.19 -4.07
CA LEU A 101 16.30 14.56 -4.91
C LEU A 101 17.73 14.81 -4.41
N GLY A 102 17.95 15.87 -3.66
CA GLY A 102 19.26 16.22 -3.08
C GLY A 102 19.68 15.31 -1.93
N ASP A 103 20.97 15.30 -1.61
CA ASP A 103 21.55 14.48 -0.54
C ASP A 103 21.13 14.95 0.86
N GLU A 104 20.66 16.19 0.99
CA GLU A 104 20.19 16.73 2.27
C GLU A 104 18.91 16.07 2.79
N ALA A 105 18.07 15.53 1.89
CA ALA A 105 16.86 14.80 2.25
C ALA A 105 17.24 13.35 2.66
N ASP A 106 17.84 13.19 3.83
CA ASP A 106 18.16 11.89 4.41
C ASP A 106 16.95 11.26 5.15
N ALA A 107 17.11 10.02 5.60
CA ALA A 107 16.04 9.25 6.25
C ALA A 107 15.48 9.93 7.52
N ASP A 108 16.34 10.60 8.31
CA ASP A 108 15.92 11.22 9.56
C ASP A 108 15.14 12.51 9.30
N ARG A 109 15.60 13.33 8.35
CA ARG A 109 14.90 14.55 7.93
C ARG A 109 13.56 14.22 7.26
N LEU A 110 13.51 13.18 6.42
CA LEU A 110 12.26 12.73 5.80
C LEU A 110 11.26 12.21 6.85
N ARG A 111 11.73 11.48 7.85
CA ARG A 111 10.89 11.03 8.97
C ARG A 111 10.35 12.21 9.78
N ALA A 112 11.19 13.19 10.07
CA ALA A 112 10.77 14.40 10.79
C ALA A 112 9.78 15.25 9.99
N LEU A 113 9.91 15.29 8.66
CA LEU A 113 9.03 16.06 7.77
C LEU A 113 7.68 15.38 7.53
N ALA A 114 7.59 14.05 7.59
CA ALA A 114 6.40 13.28 7.20
C ALA A 114 5.08 13.78 7.85
N PRO A 115 5.01 14.15 9.16
CA PRO A 115 3.79 14.70 9.76
C PRO A 115 3.40 16.08 9.22
N GLY A 116 4.36 16.83 8.67
CA GLY A 116 4.17 18.16 8.08
C GLY A 116 3.74 18.13 6.60
N LEU A 117 3.81 16.98 5.91
CA LEU A 117 3.33 16.86 4.55
C LEU A 117 1.85 16.45 4.52
N THR A 118 1.05 17.13 3.70
CA THR A 118 -0.29 16.63 3.37
C THR A 118 -0.21 15.62 2.22
N PRO A 119 -1.19 14.72 2.11
CA PRO A 119 -1.28 13.80 0.96
C PRO A 119 -1.26 14.50 -0.39
N GLU A 120 -1.92 15.64 -0.49
CA GLU A 120 -2.00 16.44 -1.71
C GLU A 120 -0.63 17.02 -2.11
N MET A 121 0.20 17.40 -1.13
CA MET A 121 1.59 17.83 -1.39
C MET A 121 2.43 16.69 -1.95
N THR A 122 2.28 15.46 -1.39
CA THR A 122 2.99 14.28 -1.91
C THR A 122 2.50 13.89 -3.29
N ALA A 123 1.19 13.96 -3.56
CA ALA A 123 0.62 13.78 -4.89
C ALA A 123 1.16 14.80 -5.88
N ALA A 124 1.21 16.09 -5.51
CA ALA A 124 1.70 17.15 -6.37
C ALA A 124 3.18 16.93 -6.77
N VAL A 125 4.05 16.66 -5.80
CA VAL A 125 5.48 16.50 -6.09
C VAL A 125 5.76 15.24 -6.91
N SER A 126 5.02 14.15 -6.70
CA SER A 126 5.17 12.90 -7.47
C SER A 126 4.88 13.08 -8.96
N LYS A 127 3.93 13.99 -9.32
CA LYS A 127 3.60 14.32 -10.71
C LYS A 127 4.75 15.01 -11.46
N LEU A 128 5.69 15.62 -10.74
CA LEU A 128 6.89 16.26 -11.30
C LEU A 128 8.10 15.32 -11.39
N MET A 129 7.97 14.08 -10.88
CA MET A 129 9.04 13.08 -10.80
C MET A 129 8.92 12.05 -11.91
N ARG A 130 10.06 11.55 -12.41
CA ARG A 130 10.14 10.36 -13.25
C ARG A 130 10.16 9.11 -12.38
N ASN A 131 10.00 7.93 -12.97
CA ASN A 131 10.04 6.66 -12.22
C ASN A 131 11.33 6.51 -11.40
N GLN A 132 12.49 6.83 -11.97
CA GLN A 132 13.77 6.76 -11.24
C GLN A 132 13.85 7.75 -10.07
N ASP A 133 13.22 8.91 -10.18
CA ASP A 133 13.18 9.92 -9.12
C ASP A 133 12.30 9.42 -7.96
N LEU A 134 11.13 8.82 -8.26
CA LEU A 134 10.24 8.18 -7.28
C LEU A 134 10.96 7.05 -6.52
N ILE A 135 11.70 6.19 -7.24
CA ILE A 135 12.51 5.12 -6.65
C ILE A 135 13.57 5.68 -5.71
N LEU A 136 14.31 6.71 -6.16
CA LEU A 136 15.37 7.33 -5.36
C LEU A 136 14.82 7.92 -4.06
N VAL A 137 13.71 8.66 -4.13
CA VAL A 137 13.07 9.31 -2.97
C VAL A 137 12.50 8.26 -2.01
N ALA A 138 11.73 7.29 -2.53
CA ALA A 138 11.14 6.23 -1.71
C ALA A 138 12.19 5.41 -0.96
N ARG A 139 13.34 5.12 -1.61
CA ARG A 139 14.45 4.37 -0.99
C ARG A 139 15.07 5.09 0.21
N LYS A 140 15.05 6.42 0.25
CA LYS A 140 15.53 7.22 1.39
C LYS A 140 14.59 7.14 2.60
N CYS A 141 13.30 6.88 2.39
CA CYS A 141 12.32 6.83 3.46
C CYS A 141 12.40 5.50 4.22
N SER A 142 12.63 5.57 5.53
CA SER A 142 12.67 4.40 6.42
C SER A 142 11.43 4.40 7.30
N VAL A 143 10.58 3.39 7.15
CA VAL A 143 9.36 3.20 7.97
C VAL A 143 9.40 1.80 8.56
N VAL A 144 9.46 1.72 9.88
CA VAL A 144 9.54 0.46 10.62
C VAL A 144 8.31 0.31 11.50
N THR A 145 7.63 -0.82 11.38
CA THR A 145 6.44 -1.17 12.17
C THR A 145 6.62 -2.51 12.87
N ARG A 146 5.87 -2.74 13.95
CA ARG A 146 6.01 -3.93 14.81
C ARG A 146 4.66 -4.42 15.30
N PHE A 147 4.50 -5.74 15.25
CA PHE A 147 3.42 -6.44 15.93
C PHE A 147 3.96 -7.73 16.56
N ARG A 148 4.13 -8.84 15.80
CA ARG A 148 4.84 -10.06 16.27
C ARG A 148 6.24 -10.17 15.72
N ASN A 149 6.54 -9.41 14.69
CA ASN A 149 7.86 -9.25 14.10
C ASN A 149 8.09 -7.78 13.72
N THR A 150 9.29 -7.48 13.22
CA THR A 150 9.73 -6.14 12.81
C THR A 150 9.78 -6.06 11.29
N ILE A 151 9.00 -5.16 10.70
CA ILE A 151 8.85 -4.99 9.25
C ILE A 151 9.38 -3.63 8.82
N GLY A 152 9.90 -3.52 7.58
CA GLY A 152 10.33 -2.26 6.98
C GLY A 152 11.75 -1.83 7.33
N LEU A 153 12.57 -2.71 7.87
CA LEU A 153 13.99 -2.45 8.08
C LEU A 153 14.74 -2.29 6.75
N ALA A 154 15.76 -1.46 6.72
CA ALA A 154 16.61 -1.31 5.54
C ALA A 154 17.25 -2.65 5.15
N GLY A 155 17.25 -2.96 3.84
CA GLY A 155 17.75 -4.24 3.34
C GLY A 155 16.82 -5.43 3.55
N HIS A 156 15.56 -5.19 3.93
CA HIS A 156 14.55 -6.23 4.09
C HIS A 156 13.38 -6.00 3.12
N LEU A 157 12.76 -7.08 2.67
CA LEU A 157 11.51 -7.09 1.92
C LEU A 157 10.65 -8.21 2.49
N SER A 158 9.56 -7.86 3.15
CA SER A 158 8.63 -8.83 3.70
C SER A 158 7.61 -9.31 2.65
N VAL A 159 6.92 -10.40 2.93
CA VAL A 159 5.92 -10.96 2.02
C VAL A 159 4.65 -11.28 2.80
N ARG A 160 3.52 -10.77 2.32
CA ARG A 160 2.20 -11.30 2.70
C ARG A 160 2.02 -12.63 2.00
N LEU A 161 1.92 -13.71 2.77
CA LEU A 161 1.52 -15.01 2.27
C LEU A 161 -0.01 -15.04 2.15
N GLN A 162 -0.52 -15.21 0.92
CA GLN A 162 -1.95 -15.20 0.62
C GLN A 162 -2.41 -16.61 0.20
N PRO A 163 -2.84 -17.46 1.15
CA PRO A 163 -3.22 -18.84 0.90
C PRO A 163 -4.71 -18.96 0.57
N ASN A 164 -5.25 -18.11 -0.30
CA ASN A 164 -6.66 -18.10 -0.64
C ASN A 164 -7.12 -19.45 -1.20
N HIS A 165 -8.35 -19.85 -0.87
CA HIS A 165 -8.94 -21.09 -1.35
C HIS A 165 -10.41 -20.86 -1.76
N PRO A 166 -10.86 -21.34 -2.93
CA PRO A 166 -12.20 -21.02 -3.47
C PRO A 166 -13.38 -21.45 -2.59
N THR A 167 -13.16 -22.36 -1.64
CA THR A 167 -14.19 -22.88 -0.74
C THR A 167 -13.80 -22.79 0.74
N ASP A 168 -12.77 -22.02 1.08
CA ASP A 168 -12.23 -21.89 2.44
C ASP A 168 -11.90 -23.26 3.08
N ASP A 169 -11.47 -24.27 2.29
CA ASP A 169 -11.06 -25.58 2.82
C ASP A 169 -9.74 -25.45 3.60
N PRO A 170 -9.74 -25.72 4.92
CA PRO A 170 -8.53 -25.57 5.74
C PRO A 170 -7.35 -26.44 5.29
N ARG A 171 -7.60 -27.57 4.63
CA ARG A 171 -6.51 -28.42 4.10
C ARG A 171 -5.81 -27.79 2.91
N GLY A 172 -6.59 -27.21 1.99
CA GLY A 172 -6.02 -26.45 0.87
C GLY A 172 -5.28 -25.21 1.33
N ILE A 173 -5.87 -24.48 2.29
CA ILE A 173 -5.22 -23.31 2.92
C ILE A 173 -3.91 -23.73 3.62
N ALA A 174 -3.91 -24.82 4.41
CA ALA A 174 -2.71 -25.35 5.07
C ALA A 174 -1.62 -25.69 4.06
N ALA A 175 -1.97 -26.36 2.96
CA ALA A 175 -1.03 -26.71 1.91
C ALA A 175 -0.37 -25.47 1.31
N SER A 176 -1.15 -24.43 0.98
CA SER A 176 -0.64 -23.15 0.49
C SER A 176 0.24 -22.42 1.50
N ILE A 177 -0.15 -22.42 2.79
CA ILE A 177 0.67 -21.84 3.87
C ILE A 177 2.03 -22.55 3.94
N ILE A 178 2.03 -23.88 3.96
CA ILE A 178 3.26 -24.67 4.06
C ILE A 178 4.15 -24.41 2.85
N ASP A 179 3.60 -24.40 1.65
CA ASP A 179 4.35 -24.10 0.44
C ASP A 179 5.04 -22.73 0.54
N GLY A 180 4.28 -21.68 0.86
CA GLY A 180 4.84 -20.35 1.05
C GLY A 180 5.90 -20.26 2.14
N LEU A 181 5.69 -20.88 3.30
CA LEU A 181 6.67 -20.90 4.39
C LEU A 181 7.99 -21.60 3.97
N LEU A 182 7.91 -22.66 3.17
CA LEU A 182 9.08 -23.36 2.65
C LEU A 182 9.87 -22.52 1.63
N TYR A 183 9.25 -21.49 1.03
CA TYR A 183 9.94 -20.47 0.22
C TYR A 183 10.39 -19.24 1.05
N GLY A 184 10.19 -19.25 2.37
CA GLY A 184 10.57 -18.16 3.24
C GLY A 184 9.63 -16.93 3.13
N THR A 185 8.36 -17.15 2.77
CA THR A 185 7.33 -16.10 2.71
C THR A 185 6.40 -16.16 3.91
N GLY A 186 5.68 -15.07 4.22
CA GLY A 186 4.73 -14.99 5.32
C GLY A 186 5.18 -14.10 6.48
N ASP A 187 6.32 -13.46 6.35
CA ASP A 187 6.87 -12.58 7.38
C ASP A 187 6.15 -11.23 7.50
N ALA A 188 5.46 -10.75 6.45
CA ALA A 188 4.58 -9.59 6.61
C ALA A 188 3.28 -9.97 7.34
N VAL A 189 2.61 -10.98 6.85
CA VAL A 189 1.36 -11.52 7.41
C VAL A 189 1.00 -12.82 6.67
N ILE A 190 0.32 -13.75 7.35
CA ILE A 190 -0.46 -14.81 6.70
C ILE A 190 -1.89 -14.29 6.61
N GLY A 191 -2.30 -13.87 5.41
CA GLY A 191 -3.55 -13.15 5.19
C GLY A 191 -4.47 -13.85 4.21
N ILE A 192 -5.69 -14.15 4.61
CA ILE A 192 -6.70 -14.84 3.81
C ILE A 192 -7.80 -13.86 3.41
N ASN A 193 -8.09 -13.77 2.11
CA ASN A 193 -9.35 -13.24 1.63
C ASN A 193 -10.38 -14.40 1.70
N PRO A 194 -11.39 -14.34 2.58
CA PRO A 194 -12.35 -15.43 2.70
C PRO A 194 -13.22 -15.52 1.44
N ALA A 195 -13.46 -16.74 0.95
CA ALA A 195 -14.38 -16.97 -0.17
C ALA A 195 -15.81 -16.55 0.19
N THR A 196 -16.12 -16.57 1.49
CA THR A 196 -17.42 -16.13 2.04
C THR A 196 -17.19 -15.25 3.27
N ASP A 197 -17.48 -13.95 3.13
CA ASP A 197 -17.36 -12.98 4.23
C ASP A 197 -18.59 -13.04 5.15
N ASN A 198 -18.63 -14.05 6.02
CA ASN A 198 -19.61 -14.18 7.08
C ASN A 198 -18.96 -14.59 8.41
N LEU A 199 -19.69 -14.39 9.52
CA LEU A 199 -19.16 -14.63 10.87
C LEU A 199 -18.72 -16.08 11.12
N PRO A 200 -19.50 -17.13 10.73
CA PRO A 200 -19.06 -18.52 10.94
C PRO A 200 -17.76 -18.86 10.20
N SER A 201 -17.62 -18.44 8.92
CA SER A 201 -16.40 -18.68 8.14
C SER A 201 -15.23 -17.90 8.73
N GLY A 202 -15.43 -16.61 9.05
CA GLY A 202 -14.40 -15.76 9.65
C GLY A 202 -13.89 -16.33 10.98
N LEU A 203 -14.80 -16.76 11.86
CA LEU A 203 -14.43 -17.37 13.14
C LEU A 203 -13.60 -18.65 12.96
N LYS A 204 -14.03 -19.53 12.04
CA LYS A 204 -13.32 -20.77 11.72
C LYS A 204 -11.91 -20.49 11.18
N LEU A 205 -11.78 -19.54 10.26
CA LEU A 205 -10.49 -19.19 9.65
C LEU A 205 -9.55 -18.54 10.67
N LEU A 206 -10.04 -17.62 11.52
CA LEU A 206 -9.22 -16.99 12.56
C LEU A 206 -8.66 -18.02 13.55
N HIS A 207 -9.50 -18.94 14.05
CA HIS A 207 -9.02 -20.01 14.94
C HIS A 207 -8.01 -20.93 14.22
N PHE A 208 -8.31 -21.31 12.98
CA PHE A 208 -7.40 -22.16 12.19
C PHE A 208 -6.03 -21.50 12.00
N LEU A 209 -5.99 -20.22 11.63
CA LEU A 209 -4.73 -19.49 11.45
C LEU A 209 -3.94 -19.36 12.75
N ASP A 210 -4.62 -19.03 13.86
CA ASP A 210 -3.96 -18.88 15.18
C ASP A 210 -3.42 -20.21 15.69
N GLU A 211 -4.19 -21.29 15.59
CA GLU A 211 -3.75 -22.66 15.94
C GLU A 211 -2.56 -23.09 15.08
N PHE A 212 -2.61 -22.85 13.77
CA PHE A 212 -1.52 -23.17 12.84
C PHE A 212 -0.24 -22.41 13.22
N ARG A 213 -0.36 -21.09 13.43
CA ARG A 213 0.76 -20.24 13.85
C ARG A 213 1.37 -20.72 15.18
N MET A 214 0.53 -21.01 16.19
CA MET A 214 0.99 -21.48 17.51
C MET A 214 1.67 -22.84 17.42
N ARG A 215 1.09 -23.78 16.65
CA ARG A 215 1.63 -25.14 16.51
C ARG A 215 3.06 -25.17 16.00
N PHE A 216 3.44 -24.23 15.16
CA PHE A 216 4.76 -24.14 14.54
C PHE A 216 5.62 -23.00 15.07
N ASP A 217 5.17 -22.30 16.12
CA ASP A 217 5.84 -21.14 16.71
C ASP A 217 6.24 -20.08 15.67
N ILE A 218 5.36 -19.80 14.70
CA ILE A 218 5.67 -18.86 13.61
C ILE A 218 5.61 -17.42 14.15
N PRO A 219 6.69 -16.65 14.09
CA PRO A 219 6.73 -15.28 14.60
C PRO A 219 6.14 -14.30 13.56
N THR A 220 4.88 -14.48 13.24
CA THR A 220 4.14 -13.62 12.32
C THR A 220 2.73 -13.37 12.82
N GLN A 221 2.07 -12.40 12.26
CA GLN A 221 0.67 -12.09 12.49
C GLN A 221 -0.21 -12.76 11.45
N THR A 222 -1.49 -12.93 11.81
CA THR A 222 -2.51 -13.49 10.92
C THR A 222 -3.60 -12.47 10.65
N CYS A 223 -4.27 -12.60 9.51
CA CYS A 223 -5.40 -11.75 9.14
C CYS A 223 -6.43 -12.53 8.32
N VAL A 224 -7.70 -12.40 8.64
CA VAL A 224 -8.81 -12.68 7.74
C VAL A 224 -9.30 -11.34 7.23
N LEU A 225 -9.27 -11.13 5.92
CA LEU A 225 -9.57 -9.85 5.28
C LEU A 225 -11.09 -9.68 5.15
N SER A 226 -11.75 -9.61 6.30
CA SER A 226 -13.18 -9.35 6.42
C SER A 226 -13.45 -7.86 6.62
N HIS A 227 -14.64 -7.42 6.24
CA HIS A 227 -15.10 -6.07 6.53
C HIS A 227 -15.02 -5.78 8.05
N ILE A 228 -14.64 -4.55 8.41
CA ILE A 228 -14.38 -4.17 9.81
C ILE A 228 -15.58 -4.42 10.74
N THR A 229 -16.81 -4.31 10.25
CA THR A 229 -18.02 -4.63 11.05
C THR A 229 -18.07 -6.11 11.45
N ASN A 230 -17.69 -7.02 10.52
CA ASN A 230 -17.59 -8.44 10.81
C ASN A 230 -16.44 -8.71 11.78
N THR A 231 -15.30 -8.04 11.60
CA THR A 231 -14.14 -8.15 12.50
C THR A 231 -14.50 -7.71 13.92
N LEU A 232 -15.22 -6.61 14.10
CA LEU A 232 -15.72 -6.17 15.42
C LEU A 232 -16.62 -7.20 16.08
N GLU A 233 -17.53 -7.81 15.34
CA GLU A 233 -18.40 -8.85 15.88
C GLU A 233 -17.63 -10.14 16.21
N LEU A 234 -16.66 -10.51 15.38
CA LEU A 234 -15.76 -11.65 15.66
C LEU A 234 -14.94 -11.40 16.93
N ILE A 235 -14.45 -10.18 17.16
CA ILE A 235 -13.77 -9.80 18.43
C ILE A 235 -14.71 -9.96 19.62
N ARG A 236 -15.97 -9.52 19.52
CA ARG A 236 -16.98 -9.68 20.60
C ARG A 236 -17.26 -11.15 20.91
N GLN A 237 -17.15 -12.04 19.91
CA GLN A 237 -17.27 -13.49 20.08
C GLN A 237 -15.97 -14.16 20.58
N GLY A 238 -14.92 -13.40 20.85
CA GLY A 238 -13.65 -13.91 21.39
C GLY A 238 -12.72 -14.49 20.34
N ALA A 239 -12.88 -14.15 19.06
CA ALA A 239 -11.99 -14.60 17.99
C ALA A 239 -10.56 -14.05 18.17
N PRO A 240 -9.52 -14.83 17.82
CA PRO A 240 -8.13 -14.44 17.97
C PRO A 240 -7.66 -13.52 16.82
N VAL A 241 -8.18 -12.31 16.77
CA VAL A 241 -7.85 -11.32 15.73
C VAL A 241 -6.48 -10.69 16.02
N ASP A 242 -5.50 -10.86 15.12
CA ASP A 242 -4.21 -10.17 15.19
C ASP A 242 -4.29 -8.81 14.49
N LEU A 243 -4.67 -8.78 13.21
CA LEU A 243 -4.80 -7.54 12.45
C LEU A 243 -6.26 -7.24 12.12
N VAL A 244 -6.58 -5.95 12.19
CA VAL A 244 -7.87 -5.40 11.74
C VAL A 244 -7.68 -4.86 10.32
N PHE A 245 -8.37 -5.48 9.38
CA PHE A 245 -8.33 -5.14 7.96
C PHE A 245 -9.45 -4.19 7.58
N GLN A 246 -9.17 -3.26 6.66
CA GLN A 246 -10.20 -2.51 5.93
C GLN A 246 -9.65 -1.88 4.65
N SER A 247 -10.43 -1.90 3.57
CA SER A 247 -10.20 -1.06 2.39
C SER A 247 -10.65 0.36 2.66
N ILE A 248 -9.83 1.34 2.28
CA ILE A 248 -10.10 2.77 2.50
C ILE A 248 -9.89 3.59 1.23
N GLY A 249 -10.50 4.77 1.18
CA GLY A 249 -10.39 5.70 0.06
C GLY A 249 -10.07 7.14 0.50
N GLY A 250 -9.75 7.97 -0.47
CA GLY A 250 -9.29 9.34 -0.26
C GLY A 250 -10.40 10.40 -0.11
N THR A 251 -11.66 10.01 -0.05
CA THR A 251 -12.80 10.90 0.20
C THR A 251 -13.79 10.24 1.15
N GLU A 252 -14.54 11.04 1.91
CA GLU A 252 -15.63 10.53 2.76
C GLU A 252 -16.61 9.67 1.94
N LYS A 253 -16.94 10.12 0.74
CA LYS A 253 -17.88 9.43 -0.14
C LYS A 253 -17.37 8.06 -0.59
N THR A 254 -16.06 7.93 -0.86
CA THR A 254 -15.44 6.63 -1.18
C THR A 254 -15.48 5.70 0.04
N ASN A 255 -15.13 6.19 1.24
CA ASN A 255 -15.18 5.40 2.46
C ASN A 255 -16.61 4.93 2.76
N ARG A 256 -17.60 5.80 2.62
CA ARG A 256 -19.02 5.43 2.76
C ARG A 256 -19.48 4.39 1.73
N SER A 257 -18.94 4.40 0.51
CA SER A 257 -19.25 3.37 -0.49
C SER A 257 -18.68 1.99 -0.09
N PHE A 258 -17.60 1.96 0.71
CA PHE A 258 -17.06 0.76 1.34
C PHE A 258 -17.76 0.40 2.67
N GLY A 259 -18.77 1.15 3.08
CA GLY A 259 -19.50 0.93 4.33
C GLY A 259 -18.76 1.37 5.58
N VAL A 260 -17.79 2.27 5.47
CA VAL A 260 -16.98 2.75 6.61
C VAL A 260 -16.92 4.27 6.68
N ASP A 261 -16.61 4.76 7.88
CA ASP A 261 -16.24 6.13 8.20
C ASP A 261 -15.09 6.13 9.22
N LEU A 262 -14.56 7.31 9.54
CA LEU A 262 -13.44 7.43 10.49
C LEU A 262 -13.80 6.95 11.90
N SER A 263 -15.06 7.06 12.31
CA SER A 263 -15.52 6.60 13.63
C SER A 263 -15.47 5.08 13.72
N LEU A 264 -15.96 4.38 12.71
CA LEU A 264 -15.93 2.92 12.63
C LEU A 264 -14.50 2.38 12.54
N LEU A 265 -13.62 3.06 11.79
CA LEU A 265 -12.20 2.69 11.74
C LEU A 265 -11.55 2.82 13.12
N ARG A 266 -11.89 3.86 13.89
CA ARG A 266 -11.40 4.05 15.25
C ARG A 266 -11.92 2.99 16.21
N GLU A 267 -13.20 2.63 16.13
CA GLU A 267 -13.78 1.53 16.92
C GLU A 267 -13.03 0.21 16.64
N GLY A 268 -12.77 -0.11 15.37
CA GLY A 268 -12.02 -1.30 15.00
C GLY A 268 -10.57 -1.29 15.52
N TYR A 269 -9.90 -0.15 15.42
CA TYR A 269 -8.55 0.04 15.93
C TYR A 269 -8.47 -0.17 17.44
N GLU A 270 -9.37 0.47 18.21
CA GLU A 270 -9.44 0.37 19.67
C GLU A 270 -9.81 -1.05 20.14
N ALA A 271 -10.77 -1.68 19.45
CA ALA A 271 -11.16 -3.06 19.73
C ALA A 271 -9.97 -4.03 19.50
N GLY A 272 -9.25 -3.88 18.39
CA GLY A 272 -8.06 -4.68 18.13
C GLY A 272 -6.94 -4.46 19.15
N LEU A 273 -6.67 -3.20 19.55
CA LEU A 273 -5.70 -2.88 20.60
C LEU A 273 -6.04 -3.53 21.93
N SER A 274 -7.32 -3.57 22.29
CA SER A 274 -7.78 -4.15 23.57
C SER A 274 -7.46 -5.63 23.70
N LEU A 275 -7.23 -6.36 22.61
CA LEU A 275 -6.87 -7.78 22.62
C LEU A 275 -5.41 -8.01 23.05
N GLY A 276 -4.53 -7.02 22.95
CA GLY A 276 -3.16 -7.10 23.41
C GLY A 276 -2.33 -8.24 22.77
N ARG A 277 -2.60 -8.58 21.51
CA ARG A 277 -2.01 -9.75 20.85
C ARG A 277 -0.63 -9.53 20.25
N GLY A 278 -0.19 -8.28 20.09
CA GLY A 278 1.17 -7.93 19.66
C GLY A 278 2.21 -8.30 20.69
N THR A 279 3.36 -8.86 20.28
CA THR A 279 4.45 -9.26 21.18
C THR A 279 5.63 -8.30 21.14
N LEU A 280 5.80 -7.52 20.07
CA LEU A 280 6.87 -6.56 19.87
C LEU A 280 6.37 -5.12 19.71
N GLY A 281 5.10 -4.94 19.36
CA GLY A 281 4.49 -3.63 19.17
C GLY A 281 2.98 -3.69 19.03
N GLY A 282 2.37 -2.53 18.79
CA GLY A 282 0.92 -2.35 18.72
C GLY A 282 0.41 -1.90 17.35
N ASN A 283 1.22 -1.96 16.28
CA ASN A 283 0.73 -1.68 14.94
C ASN A 283 -0.15 -2.84 14.46
N LEU A 284 -1.46 -2.64 14.36
CA LEU A 284 -2.40 -3.72 14.08
C LEU A 284 -3.34 -3.48 12.89
N MET A 285 -3.42 -2.24 12.40
CA MET A 285 -4.26 -1.98 11.23
C MET A 285 -3.57 -2.47 9.96
N TYR A 286 -4.35 -3.06 9.09
CA TYR A 286 -3.97 -3.42 7.75
C TYR A 286 -4.95 -2.77 6.77
N PHE A 287 -4.46 -1.78 6.02
CA PHE A 287 -5.26 -1.08 5.03
C PHE A 287 -4.93 -1.52 3.61
N GLU A 288 -5.96 -1.66 2.79
CA GLU A 288 -5.84 -1.75 1.34
C GLU A 288 -6.42 -0.52 0.67
N THR A 289 -5.76 -0.10 -0.39
CA THR A 289 -6.12 1.03 -1.25
C THR A 289 -5.91 0.62 -2.71
N GLY A 290 -6.26 1.45 -3.66
CA GLY A 290 -5.97 1.19 -5.07
C GLY A 290 -6.48 2.30 -5.97
N GLN A 291 -5.64 2.71 -6.91
CA GLN A 291 -6.03 3.69 -7.92
C GLN A 291 -7.23 3.19 -8.73
N GLY A 292 -8.18 4.07 -8.97
CA GLY A 292 -9.44 3.74 -9.61
C GLY A 292 -10.62 3.52 -8.65
N SER A 293 -10.38 3.18 -7.36
CA SER A 293 -11.44 2.89 -6.39
C SER A 293 -12.44 4.04 -6.24
N ALA A 294 -11.98 5.27 -6.09
CA ALA A 294 -12.84 6.44 -5.96
C ALA A 294 -13.62 6.74 -7.25
N LEU A 295 -12.99 6.57 -8.41
CA LEU A 295 -13.64 6.73 -9.71
C LEU A 295 -14.70 5.67 -9.97
N SER A 296 -14.42 4.40 -9.66
CA SER A 296 -15.37 3.30 -9.82
C SER A 296 -16.64 3.47 -8.98
N ALA A 297 -16.48 4.09 -7.80
CA ALA A 297 -17.58 4.42 -6.90
C ALA A 297 -18.31 5.72 -7.27
N GLY A 298 -17.88 6.47 -8.29
CA GLY A 298 -18.38 7.81 -8.60
C GLY A 298 -18.17 8.80 -7.43
N ALA A 299 -17.09 8.64 -6.68
CA ALA A 299 -16.85 9.28 -5.39
C ALA A 299 -15.55 10.10 -5.34
N ASN A 300 -14.93 10.37 -6.48
CA ASN A 300 -13.63 11.04 -6.59
C ASN A 300 -13.69 12.56 -6.37
N GLU A 301 -14.86 13.17 -6.22
CA GLU A 301 -15.04 14.62 -6.00
C GLU A 301 -14.31 15.51 -7.03
N GLY A 302 -14.14 15.01 -8.28
CA GLY A 302 -13.42 15.68 -9.36
C GLY A 302 -11.90 15.65 -9.24
N LEU A 303 -11.36 14.85 -8.32
CA LEU A 303 -9.93 14.58 -8.19
C LEU A 303 -9.50 13.50 -9.19
N ASP A 304 -8.25 13.56 -9.65
CA ASP A 304 -7.62 12.47 -10.38
C ASP A 304 -7.33 11.28 -9.44
N GLN A 305 -7.24 10.07 -10.02
CA GLN A 305 -7.13 8.85 -9.23
C GLN A 305 -5.88 8.76 -8.37
N GLN A 306 -4.74 9.33 -8.81
CA GLN A 306 -3.52 9.34 -8.00
C GLN A 306 -3.64 10.29 -6.80
N THR A 307 -4.29 11.44 -6.96
CA THR A 307 -4.56 12.36 -5.83
C THR A 307 -5.56 11.74 -4.85
N CYS A 308 -6.59 11.02 -5.32
CA CYS A 308 -7.48 10.25 -4.45
C CYS A 308 -6.72 9.19 -3.65
N GLU A 309 -5.81 8.46 -4.30
CA GLU A 309 -5.01 7.41 -3.65
C GLU A 309 -4.10 7.99 -2.56
N ALA A 310 -3.38 9.07 -2.85
CA ALA A 310 -2.56 9.74 -1.84
C ALA A 310 -3.40 10.21 -0.63
N ARG A 311 -4.63 10.67 -0.84
CA ARG A 311 -5.53 11.09 0.26
C ARG A 311 -5.99 9.91 1.13
N ALA A 312 -6.13 8.69 0.57
CA ALA A 312 -6.36 7.49 1.37
C ALA A 312 -5.21 7.21 2.34
N TYR A 313 -3.98 7.56 1.98
CA TYR A 313 -2.82 7.48 2.89
C TYR A 313 -2.91 8.45 4.07
N GLY A 314 -3.58 9.59 3.88
CA GLY A 314 -3.93 10.49 4.99
C GLY A 314 -4.84 9.81 6.02
N VAL A 315 -5.80 9.01 5.57
CA VAL A 315 -6.65 8.19 6.45
C VAL A 315 -5.81 7.11 7.14
N ALA A 316 -5.01 6.35 6.38
CA ALA A 316 -4.18 5.27 6.94
C ALA A 316 -3.25 5.78 8.06
N ARG A 317 -2.62 6.94 7.85
CA ARG A 317 -1.65 7.54 8.79
C ARG A 317 -2.24 7.77 10.19
N ALA A 318 -3.52 8.10 10.28
CA ALA A 318 -4.19 8.37 11.54
C ALA A 318 -4.31 7.17 12.48
N PHE A 319 -4.08 5.95 11.97
CA PHE A 319 -4.24 4.69 12.70
C PHE A 319 -2.95 3.90 12.87
N HIS A 320 -1.79 4.47 12.57
CA HIS A 320 -0.47 3.85 12.75
C HIS A 320 -0.42 2.38 12.28
N PRO A 321 -0.74 2.08 11.02
CA PRO A 321 -0.92 0.72 10.54
C PRO A 321 0.38 -0.11 10.61
N LEU A 322 0.21 -1.44 10.68
CA LEU A 322 1.30 -2.38 10.43
C LEU A 322 1.63 -2.44 8.94
N LEU A 323 0.58 -2.45 8.11
CA LEU A 323 0.67 -2.63 6.65
C LEU A 323 -0.28 -1.66 5.94
N VAL A 324 0.19 -1.04 4.87
CA VAL A 324 -0.64 -0.35 3.88
C VAL A 324 -0.30 -0.93 2.52
N ASN A 325 -1.29 -1.50 1.86
CA ASN A 325 -1.13 -2.13 0.56
C ASN A 325 -1.86 -1.33 -0.51
N THR A 326 -1.15 -0.86 -1.54
CA THR A 326 -1.80 -0.38 -2.75
C THR A 326 -1.94 -1.53 -3.74
N VAL A 327 -3.17 -1.75 -4.21
CA VAL A 327 -3.50 -2.81 -5.18
C VAL A 327 -3.54 -2.18 -6.57
N VAL A 328 -2.57 -2.49 -7.42
CA VAL A 328 -2.49 -1.91 -8.75
C VAL A 328 -2.99 -2.90 -9.80
N GLY A 329 -3.83 -2.41 -10.74
CA GLY A 329 -4.35 -3.24 -11.83
C GLY A 329 -5.52 -4.16 -11.50
N PHE A 330 -5.96 -4.25 -10.23
CA PHE A 330 -7.06 -5.13 -9.82
C PHE A 330 -8.45 -4.49 -9.99
N ILE A 331 -8.58 -3.18 -9.79
CA ILE A 331 -9.89 -2.49 -9.85
C ILE A 331 -10.54 -2.64 -11.22
N GLY A 332 -9.72 -2.64 -12.27
CA GLY A 332 -10.16 -2.90 -13.64
C GLY A 332 -9.27 -2.23 -14.67
N PRO A 333 -9.18 -2.79 -15.87
CA PRO A 333 -8.34 -2.27 -16.94
C PRO A 333 -8.80 -0.89 -17.42
N GLU A 334 -10.04 -0.52 -17.20
CA GLU A 334 -10.55 0.82 -17.51
C GLU A 334 -9.89 1.92 -16.69
N TYR A 335 -9.25 1.58 -15.55
CA TYR A 335 -8.55 2.55 -14.69
C TYR A 335 -7.03 2.57 -14.91
N LEU A 336 -6.40 1.39 -15.06
CA LEU A 336 -4.99 1.19 -15.38
C LEU A 336 -4.89 0.12 -16.47
N TYR A 337 -4.94 0.53 -17.73
CA TYR A 337 -5.15 -0.37 -18.86
C TYR A 337 -3.92 -1.23 -19.23
N ASP A 338 -2.71 -0.71 -19.03
CA ASP A 338 -1.48 -1.36 -19.50
C ASP A 338 -0.39 -1.42 -18.41
N GLY A 339 0.61 -2.29 -18.62
CA GLY A 339 1.73 -2.49 -17.70
C GLY A 339 2.50 -1.20 -17.39
N LYS A 340 2.55 -0.24 -18.31
CA LYS A 340 3.20 1.06 -18.09
C LYS A 340 2.43 1.94 -17.10
N GLN A 341 1.09 1.97 -17.19
CA GLN A 341 0.24 2.69 -16.25
C GLN A 341 0.30 2.03 -14.88
N ILE A 342 0.26 0.69 -14.81
CA ILE A 342 0.38 -0.10 -13.57
C ILE A 342 1.72 0.20 -12.89
N THR A 343 2.83 0.13 -13.64
CA THR A 343 4.17 0.44 -13.12
C THR A 343 4.25 1.88 -12.57
N ARG A 344 3.71 2.84 -13.31
CA ARG A 344 3.72 4.24 -12.87
C ARG A 344 2.89 4.45 -11.61
N ALA A 345 1.69 3.90 -11.55
CA ALA A 345 0.80 3.97 -10.39
C ALA A 345 1.48 3.39 -9.14
N ALA A 346 2.02 2.19 -9.23
CA ALA A 346 2.69 1.53 -8.12
C ALA A 346 3.86 2.34 -7.54
N LEU A 347 4.70 2.91 -8.40
CA LEU A 347 5.85 3.71 -7.97
C LEU A 347 5.42 5.05 -7.32
N GLU A 348 4.37 5.71 -7.85
CA GLU A 348 3.82 6.93 -7.25
C GLU A 348 3.18 6.66 -5.90
N ASP A 349 2.34 5.64 -5.81
CA ASP A 349 1.64 5.26 -4.59
C ASP A 349 2.63 4.87 -3.49
N HIS A 350 3.60 4.03 -3.83
CA HIS A 350 4.68 3.65 -2.92
C HIS A 350 5.46 4.87 -2.42
N CYS A 351 5.86 5.77 -3.32
CA CYS A 351 6.61 6.97 -2.96
C CYS A 351 5.80 7.93 -2.08
N CYS A 352 4.53 8.21 -2.45
CA CYS A 352 3.65 9.09 -1.69
C CYS A 352 3.39 8.56 -0.28
N GLY A 353 3.08 7.27 -0.14
CA GLY A 353 2.87 6.65 1.16
C GLY A 353 4.12 6.64 2.03
N LYS A 354 5.29 6.36 1.46
CA LYS A 354 6.58 6.40 2.17
C LYS A 354 6.92 7.82 2.65
N LEU A 355 6.67 8.84 1.84
CA LEU A 355 6.85 10.25 2.23
C LEU A 355 5.92 10.66 3.39
N LEU A 356 4.74 10.04 3.49
CA LEU A 356 3.80 10.25 4.58
C LEU A 356 4.12 9.40 5.83
N GLY A 357 5.21 8.63 5.81
CA GLY A 357 5.64 7.80 6.94
C GLY A 357 4.88 6.47 7.06
N LEU A 358 4.36 5.92 5.96
CA LEU A 358 3.60 4.68 5.94
C LEU A 358 4.42 3.45 5.52
N PRO A 359 4.13 2.28 6.09
CA PRO A 359 4.76 1.00 5.76
C PRO A 359 4.15 0.43 4.46
N MET A 360 4.57 0.99 3.33
CA MET A 360 3.97 0.72 2.02
C MET A 360 4.37 -0.64 1.45
N GLY A 361 3.36 -1.45 1.18
CA GLY A 361 3.43 -2.60 0.30
C GLY A 361 2.69 -2.34 -1.00
N VAL A 362 2.97 -3.18 -1.99
CA VAL A 362 2.30 -3.13 -3.29
C VAL A 362 1.85 -4.54 -3.68
N ASP A 363 0.57 -4.69 -3.99
CA ASP A 363 0.10 -5.85 -4.73
C ASP A 363 0.37 -5.62 -6.22
N ILE A 364 1.43 -6.26 -6.69
CA ILE A 364 1.91 -6.19 -8.06
C ILE A 364 1.04 -7.11 -8.88
N CYS A 365 -0.05 -6.59 -9.42
CA CYS A 365 -1.07 -7.43 -10.03
C CYS A 365 -1.67 -6.84 -11.31
N TYR A 366 -2.29 -7.72 -12.08
CA TYR A 366 -3.09 -7.36 -13.24
C TYR A 366 -4.23 -8.37 -13.42
N THR A 367 -5.24 -7.99 -14.18
CA THR A 367 -6.30 -8.88 -14.62
C THR A 367 -6.11 -9.23 -16.09
N ASN A 368 -6.64 -10.38 -16.53
CA ASN A 368 -6.53 -10.86 -17.92
C ASN A 368 -7.12 -9.90 -18.98
N HIS A 369 -7.78 -8.83 -18.56
CA HIS A 369 -8.34 -7.82 -19.47
C HIS A 369 -7.42 -6.62 -19.68
N ALA A 370 -6.37 -6.48 -18.88
CA ALA A 370 -5.36 -5.43 -19.04
C ALA A 370 -4.36 -5.82 -20.15
N GLU A 371 -3.80 -4.82 -20.82
CA GLU A 371 -2.67 -5.00 -21.74
C GLU A 371 -1.36 -5.03 -20.94
N ALA A 372 -1.23 -6.10 -20.15
CA ALA A 372 -0.08 -6.36 -19.28
C ALA A 372 0.15 -7.88 -19.20
N ASP A 373 1.37 -8.24 -18.86
CA ASP A 373 1.77 -9.63 -18.69
C ASP A 373 2.70 -9.83 -17.47
N GLN A 374 3.17 -11.06 -17.27
CA GLN A 374 4.03 -11.38 -16.14
C GLN A 374 5.40 -10.69 -16.23
N ASP A 375 5.93 -10.46 -17.43
CA ASP A 375 7.20 -9.72 -17.62
C ASP A 375 7.10 -8.28 -17.14
N ASP A 376 5.95 -7.60 -17.32
CA ASP A 376 5.68 -6.28 -16.77
C ASP A 376 5.71 -6.31 -15.23
N MET A 377 5.13 -7.36 -14.63
CA MET A 377 5.08 -7.52 -13.17
C MET A 377 6.45 -7.84 -12.58
N ASP A 378 7.25 -8.68 -13.25
CA ASP A 378 8.62 -9.00 -12.85
C ASP A 378 9.53 -7.75 -12.88
N ASN A 379 9.35 -6.91 -13.90
CA ASN A 379 10.02 -5.61 -13.97
C ASN A 379 9.61 -4.70 -12.80
N LEU A 380 8.31 -4.56 -12.54
CA LEU A 380 7.79 -3.75 -11.45
C LEU A 380 8.26 -4.26 -10.09
N LEU A 381 8.25 -5.59 -9.85
CA LEU A 381 8.76 -6.21 -8.63
C LEU A 381 10.22 -5.82 -8.38
N THR A 382 11.04 -5.87 -9.43
CA THR A 382 12.46 -5.49 -9.33
C THR A 382 12.62 -4.01 -8.98
N LEU A 383 11.85 -3.12 -9.63
CA LEU A 383 11.88 -1.67 -9.34
C LEU A 383 11.45 -1.36 -7.90
N LEU A 384 10.40 -2.03 -7.40
CA LEU A 384 9.93 -1.87 -6.02
C LEU A 384 10.93 -2.40 -5.00
N GLY A 385 11.58 -3.53 -5.29
CA GLY A 385 12.69 -4.04 -4.47
C GLY A 385 13.83 -3.04 -4.36
N VAL A 386 14.21 -2.39 -5.47
CA VAL A 386 15.22 -1.31 -5.49
C VAL A 386 14.72 -0.08 -4.72
N ALA A 387 13.44 0.27 -4.84
CA ALA A 387 12.83 1.41 -4.15
C ALA A 387 12.69 1.22 -2.62
N GLY A 388 12.94 0.02 -2.09
CA GLY A 388 12.80 -0.29 -0.67
C GLY A 388 11.34 -0.46 -0.24
N CYS A 389 10.56 -1.17 -1.06
CA CYS A 389 9.21 -1.57 -0.72
C CYS A 389 9.20 -2.38 0.59
N THR A 390 8.24 -2.12 1.47
CA THR A 390 8.17 -2.77 2.77
C THR A 390 7.75 -4.23 2.64
N PHE A 391 6.74 -4.50 1.81
CA PHE A 391 6.27 -5.86 1.54
C PHE A 391 5.58 -5.96 0.18
N ILE A 392 5.49 -7.19 -0.30
CA ILE A 392 4.76 -7.58 -1.52
C ILE A 392 3.81 -8.73 -1.22
N MET A 393 2.96 -9.09 -2.19
CA MET A 393 2.16 -10.29 -2.13
C MET A 393 2.99 -11.53 -2.45
N GLY A 394 2.52 -12.67 -1.96
CA GLY A 394 2.97 -13.99 -2.36
C GLY A 394 1.77 -14.90 -2.49
N VAL A 395 1.45 -15.32 -3.72
CA VAL A 395 0.37 -16.25 -4.01
C VAL A 395 0.92 -17.53 -4.64
N PRO A 396 0.23 -18.69 -4.52
CA PRO A 396 0.68 -19.91 -5.17
C PRO A 396 0.72 -19.74 -6.69
N GLY A 397 1.90 -19.94 -7.31
CA GLY A 397 2.06 -19.94 -8.77
C GLY A 397 1.75 -18.62 -9.48
N ALA A 398 1.78 -17.48 -8.76
CA ALA A 398 1.43 -16.15 -9.26
C ALA A 398 -0.04 -15.98 -9.69
N ASP A 399 -0.91 -16.95 -9.43
CA ASP A 399 -2.31 -16.95 -9.88
C ASP A 399 -3.26 -17.12 -8.68
N ASP A 400 -3.99 -16.09 -8.32
CA ASP A 400 -5.02 -16.18 -7.30
C ASP A 400 -6.32 -16.69 -7.90
N VAL A 401 -6.52 -18.00 -7.79
CA VAL A 401 -7.69 -18.68 -8.37
C VAL A 401 -9.02 -18.33 -7.71
N MET A 402 -9.00 -17.75 -6.51
CA MET A 402 -10.22 -17.32 -5.80
C MET A 402 -10.62 -15.91 -6.23
N LEU A 403 -9.66 -14.96 -6.30
CA LEU A 403 -9.91 -13.58 -6.70
C LEU A 403 -9.81 -13.37 -8.22
N ASN A 404 -9.31 -14.38 -8.96
CA ASN A 404 -9.19 -14.38 -10.42
C ASN A 404 -8.34 -13.23 -10.98
N TYR A 405 -7.13 -13.07 -10.44
CA TYR A 405 -6.13 -12.12 -10.92
C TYR A 405 -4.72 -12.71 -10.81
N GLN A 406 -3.77 -12.13 -11.53
CA GLN A 406 -2.35 -12.48 -11.47
C GLN A 406 -1.61 -11.52 -10.55
N SER A 407 -0.68 -12.04 -9.77
CA SER A 407 0.15 -11.28 -8.83
C SER A 407 1.58 -11.86 -8.81
N THR A 408 2.31 -11.69 -7.71
CA THR A 408 3.65 -12.25 -7.50
C THR A 408 3.57 -13.60 -6.77
N SER A 409 4.40 -14.55 -7.20
CA SER A 409 4.50 -15.88 -6.58
C SER A 409 5.47 -15.90 -5.39
N PHE A 410 5.49 -17.02 -4.65
CA PHE A 410 6.52 -17.29 -3.65
C PHE A 410 7.93 -17.36 -4.27
N HIS A 411 8.04 -17.83 -5.53
CA HIS A 411 9.29 -17.87 -6.28
C HIS A 411 9.79 -16.46 -6.61
N ASP A 412 8.91 -15.57 -7.04
CA ASP A 412 9.24 -14.18 -7.40
C ASP A 412 9.74 -13.42 -6.18
N ALA A 413 9.08 -13.60 -5.03
CA ALA A 413 9.53 -13.05 -3.76
C ALA A 413 10.95 -13.52 -3.39
N ARG A 414 11.22 -14.81 -3.55
CA ARG A 414 12.56 -15.38 -3.35
C ARG A 414 13.57 -14.85 -4.35
N PHE A 415 13.20 -14.77 -5.62
CA PHE A 415 14.05 -14.27 -6.70
C PHE A 415 14.52 -12.85 -6.39
N VAL A 416 13.61 -11.92 -6.12
CA VAL A 416 13.95 -10.51 -5.87
C VAL A 416 14.82 -10.36 -4.61
N ARG A 417 14.52 -11.10 -3.53
CA ARG A 417 15.37 -11.11 -2.33
C ARG A 417 16.79 -11.56 -2.66
N LYS A 418 16.94 -12.64 -3.41
CA LYS A 418 18.26 -13.19 -3.78
C LYS A 418 19.05 -12.22 -4.67
N VAL A 419 18.42 -11.65 -5.69
CA VAL A 419 19.11 -10.77 -6.66
C VAL A 419 19.52 -9.46 -6.02
N LEU A 420 18.69 -8.90 -5.14
CA LEU A 420 18.96 -7.62 -4.49
C LEU A 420 19.63 -7.75 -3.10
N GLY A 421 19.89 -8.98 -2.63
CA GLY A 421 20.47 -9.21 -1.30
C GLY A 421 19.54 -8.80 -0.16
N LEU A 422 18.22 -8.87 -0.36
CA LEU A 422 17.23 -8.51 0.64
C LEU A 422 16.91 -9.70 1.56
N LYS A 423 16.56 -9.40 2.82
CA LYS A 423 16.27 -10.38 3.86
C LYS A 423 14.79 -10.40 4.23
N THR A 424 14.35 -11.46 4.88
CA THR A 424 13.07 -11.55 5.59
C THR A 424 13.11 -10.72 6.88
N ALA A 425 11.97 -10.54 7.54
CA ALA A 425 11.93 -9.95 8.89
C ALA A 425 12.87 -10.73 9.84
N PRO A 426 13.63 -10.06 10.74
CA PRO A 426 14.66 -10.73 11.55
C PRO A 426 14.15 -11.90 12.37
N GLU A 427 13.01 -11.74 13.04
CA GLU A 427 12.41 -12.78 13.87
C GLU A 427 11.98 -14.00 13.04
N PHE A 428 11.58 -13.75 11.79
CA PHE A 428 11.18 -14.79 10.85
C PHE A 428 12.42 -15.47 10.22
N GLU A 429 13.51 -14.73 9.95
CA GLU A 429 14.79 -15.28 9.52
C GLU A 429 15.33 -16.28 10.55
N ASP A 430 15.32 -15.91 11.84
CA ASP A 430 15.69 -16.79 12.94
C ASP A 430 14.80 -18.04 13.02
N TRP A 431 13.49 -17.89 12.79
CA TRP A 431 12.56 -19.00 12.78
C TRP A 431 12.83 -19.96 11.61
N LEU A 432 13.04 -19.44 10.40
CA LEU A 432 13.38 -20.26 9.22
C LEU A 432 14.64 -21.11 9.46
N CYS A 433 15.66 -20.50 10.06
CA CYS A 433 16.90 -21.21 10.42
C CYS A 433 16.63 -22.31 11.45
N ARG A 434 15.92 -22.01 12.55
CA ARG A 434 15.55 -23.01 13.57
C ARG A 434 14.71 -24.15 13.02
N GLN A 435 13.86 -23.91 12.03
CA GLN A 435 13.07 -24.94 11.36
C GLN A 435 13.89 -25.76 10.34
N GLY A 436 15.14 -25.37 10.03
CA GLY A 436 15.95 -26.03 9.02
C GLY A 436 15.46 -25.78 7.58
N ILE A 437 14.73 -24.69 7.36
CA ILE A 437 14.29 -24.24 6.04
C ILE A 437 15.40 -23.45 5.35
N THR A 438 16.15 -22.64 6.12
CA THR A 438 17.33 -21.91 5.63
C THR A 438 18.57 -22.23 6.46
N ASP A 439 19.74 -21.98 5.88
CA ASP A 439 20.99 -21.88 6.64
C ASP A 439 21.10 -20.47 7.32
N GLU A 440 22.17 -20.26 8.09
CA GLU A 440 22.47 -18.99 8.76
C GLU A 440 22.66 -17.80 7.78
N GLY A 441 22.94 -18.08 6.52
CA GLY A 441 23.05 -17.09 5.44
C GLY A 441 21.75 -16.81 4.71
N GLY A 442 20.61 -17.41 5.15
CA GLY A 442 19.31 -17.26 4.50
C GLY A 442 19.14 -18.07 3.20
N THR A 443 20.06 -19.00 2.90
CA THR A 443 19.94 -19.87 1.74
C THR A 443 18.99 -21.02 2.03
N LEU A 444 18.00 -21.27 1.15
CA LEU A 444 17.07 -22.38 1.33
C LEU A 444 17.80 -23.73 1.26
N LEU A 445 17.49 -24.58 2.24
CA LEU A 445 17.97 -25.94 2.34
C LEU A 445 17.00 -26.93 1.66
N PRO A 446 17.46 -28.08 1.16
CA PRO A 446 16.60 -29.13 0.65
C PRO A 446 15.69 -29.66 1.77
N VAL A 447 14.37 -29.52 1.62
CA VAL A 447 13.40 -29.97 2.61
C VAL A 447 13.22 -31.49 2.54
N GLN A 448 13.43 -32.18 3.64
CA GLN A 448 13.21 -33.63 3.74
C GLN A 448 11.71 -33.92 3.85
N ALA A 449 11.26 -35.05 3.28
CA ALA A 449 9.86 -35.50 3.41
C ALA A 449 9.41 -35.70 4.88
N SER A 450 10.37 -35.90 5.79
CA SER A 450 10.11 -35.98 7.23
C SER A 450 9.99 -34.62 7.92
N HIS A 451 10.08 -33.51 7.21
CA HIS A 451 9.99 -32.18 7.80
C HIS A 451 8.64 -31.98 8.51
N ARG A 452 8.67 -31.40 9.71
CA ARG A 452 7.49 -31.25 10.58
C ARG A 452 6.30 -30.57 9.90
N LEU A 453 6.55 -29.56 9.07
CA LEU A 453 5.51 -28.87 8.30
C LEU A 453 4.79 -29.83 7.34
N LEU A 454 5.53 -30.68 6.60
CA LEU A 454 4.96 -31.58 5.61
C LEU A 454 4.13 -32.73 6.22
N GLN A 455 4.39 -33.10 7.48
CA GLN A 455 3.65 -34.15 8.18
C GLN A 455 2.29 -33.65 8.72
N THR A 456 1.95 -32.39 8.48
CA THR A 456 0.74 -31.77 9.03
C THR A 456 -0.42 -31.77 8.04
N ILE A 457 -0.16 -32.02 6.77
CA ILE A 457 -1.20 -32.17 5.74
C ILE A 457 -1.83 -33.54 5.93
N PRO A 458 -3.15 -33.62 6.30
CA PRO A 458 -3.81 -34.90 6.51
C PRO A 458 -3.94 -35.73 5.25
#